data_d7328c17189d2fea9beac1184de107ee
#
_entry.id   d7328c17189d2fea9beac1184de107ee
#
_cell.length_a   1.000
_cell.length_b   1.000
_cell.length_c   1.000
_cell.angle_alpha   90.00
_cell.angle_beta   90.00
_cell.angle_gamma   90.00
#
_symmetry.space_group_name_H-M   'P 1'
#
loop_
_entity.id
_entity.type
_entity.pdbx_description
1 polymer ?
#
loop_
_entity_poly.entity_id
_entity_poly.type
_entity_poly.pdbx_seq_one_letter_code
_entity_poly.pdbx_strand_id
1 'polypeptide(L)'
;LSRSGKYVAVFGGRDKRYYHDGSGLVGLYISDLIKPDKANWFFEQIGRALESGKLIIEEYELSNRDVKGLPDHGPEKPIWFEGRIQALSFSVDDEEVVLWVASNISERHDLEIRLRELGDTDQLTGLFNRRKLEHDLTLHYESYVRYSVPTSILMFDLDNLKKINDSKGHHVGDEAIRAVANILRSTLRKTDCACRLGGDEFVVALPNTEHEQAIQFAKRIHDSSKKELSRFSVDGSAVTASMGVTVIVPEDRSYKDTIKRADRALYEAKNGGKDRIVSA
;
A
#
# COMPACT_ATOMS: atom_id res chain seq x y z
N LEU A 1 -31.11 -18.49 -0.90
CA LEU A 1 -30.31 -19.54 -0.28
C LEU A 1 -30.99 -20.02 0.97
N SER A 2 -30.99 -21.33 1.22
CA SER A 2 -31.43 -21.90 2.50
C SER A 2 -30.32 -21.79 3.57
N ARG A 3 -30.64 -22.07 4.82
CA ARG A 3 -29.68 -22.16 5.95
C ARG A 3 -28.56 -23.16 5.67
N SER A 4 -28.88 -24.28 5.00
CA SER A 4 -27.90 -25.29 4.57
C SER A 4 -27.06 -24.87 3.33
N GLY A 5 -27.31 -23.69 2.77
CA GLY A 5 -26.61 -23.17 1.61
C GLY A 5 -27.12 -23.70 0.25
N LYS A 6 -28.32 -24.29 0.21
CA LYS A 6 -28.97 -24.72 -1.03
C LYS A 6 -29.49 -23.52 -1.82
N TYR A 7 -29.22 -23.47 -3.11
CA TYR A 7 -29.78 -22.47 -4.01
C TYR A 7 -31.26 -22.80 -4.29
N VAL A 8 -32.17 -22.14 -3.58
CA VAL A 8 -33.62 -22.33 -3.72
C VAL A 8 -34.14 -21.68 -4.99
N ALA A 9 -33.69 -20.47 -5.27
CA ALA A 9 -34.00 -19.74 -6.50
C ALA A 9 -32.83 -18.82 -6.86
N VAL A 10 -32.67 -18.54 -8.14
CA VAL A 10 -31.64 -17.63 -8.66
C VAL A 10 -32.31 -16.66 -9.63
N PHE A 11 -32.08 -15.37 -9.40
CA PHE A 11 -32.58 -14.29 -10.24
C PHE A 11 -31.41 -13.53 -10.85
N GLY A 12 -31.28 -13.48 -12.16
CA GLY A 12 -30.16 -12.86 -12.89
C GLY A 12 -29.03 -13.84 -13.17
N GLY A 13 -27.80 -13.35 -13.24
CA GLY A 13 -26.63 -14.22 -13.43
C GLY A 13 -26.40 -14.73 -14.85
N ARG A 14 -26.97 -14.07 -15.89
CA ARG A 14 -26.78 -14.46 -17.30
C ARG A 14 -25.47 -13.99 -17.91
N ASP A 15 -24.68 -13.22 -17.16
CA ASP A 15 -23.40 -12.72 -17.65
C ASP A 15 -22.29 -13.76 -17.45
N LYS A 16 -21.92 -14.43 -18.52
CA LYS A 16 -20.87 -15.48 -18.56
C LYS A 16 -19.46 -14.99 -18.15
N ARG A 17 -19.28 -13.68 -17.98
CA ARG A 17 -18.04 -13.12 -17.44
C ARG A 17 -17.87 -13.41 -15.93
N TYR A 18 -18.94 -13.79 -15.26
CA TYR A 18 -18.96 -14.24 -13.89
C TYR A 18 -19.02 -15.77 -13.88
N TYR A 19 -18.05 -16.42 -13.33
CA TYR A 19 -17.79 -17.86 -13.21
C TYR A 19 -18.93 -18.85 -13.54
N HIS A 20 -20.22 -18.47 -13.43
CA HIS A 20 -21.39 -19.32 -13.70
C HIS A 20 -22.55 -18.55 -14.34
N ASP A 21 -23.20 -19.21 -15.28
CA ASP A 21 -24.59 -18.92 -15.59
C ASP A 21 -25.45 -19.35 -14.39
N GLY A 22 -26.02 -18.38 -13.67
CA GLY A 22 -26.80 -18.64 -12.46
C GLY A 22 -27.98 -19.58 -12.66
N SER A 23 -28.42 -19.83 -13.90
CA SER A 23 -29.56 -20.71 -14.20
C SER A 23 -29.34 -22.17 -13.80
N GLY A 24 -28.10 -22.64 -13.75
CA GLY A 24 -27.73 -24.00 -13.36
C GLY A 24 -27.52 -24.21 -11.86
N LEU A 25 -27.66 -23.18 -11.04
CA LEU A 25 -27.35 -23.27 -9.60
C LEU A 25 -28.52 -23.80 -8.77
N VAL A 26 -29.76 -23.65 -9.21
CA VAL A 26 -30.95 -24.04 -8.45
C VAL A 26 -30.89 -25.53 -8.09
N GLY A 27 -31.01 -25.84 -6.81
CA GLY A 27 -30.95 -27.19 -6.25
C GLY A 27 -29.55 -27.64 -5.83
N LEU A 28 -28.48 -26.94 -6.26
CA LEU A 28 -27.10 -27.20 -5.81
C LEU A 28 -26.84 -26.52 -4.45
N TYR A 29 -25.79 -26.95 -3.77
CA TYR A 29 -25.34 -26.34 -2.52
C TYR A 29 -24.07 -25.50 -2.76
N ILE A 30 -23.88 -24.50 -1.95
CA ILE A 30 -22.64 -23.70 -1.93
C ILE A 30 -21.42 -24.62 -1.81
N SER A 31 -21.51 -25.64 -0.94
CA SER A 31 -20.46 -26.64 -0.74
C SER A 31 -20.14 -27.48 -1.97
N ASP A 32 -21.02 -27.57 -2.95
CA ASP A 32 -20.76 -28.30 -4.21
C ASP A 32 -19.90 -27.47 -5.17
N LEU A 33 -20.02 -26.17 -5.09
CA LEU A 33 -19.43 -25.20 -6.02
C LEU A 33 -18.17 -24.52 -5.48
N ILE A 34 -18.13 -24.27 -4.17
CA ILE A 34 -17.12 -23.48 -3.49
C ILE A 34 -16.23 -24.39 -2.64
N LYS A 35 -14.94 -24.12 -2.56
CA LYS A 35 -14.00 -24.87 -1.70
C LYS A 35 -14.30 -24.61 -0.20
N PRO A 36 -13.97 -25.57 0.69
CA PRO A 36 -14.41 -25.56 2.07
C PRO A 36 -14.14 -24.26 2.85
N ASP A 37 -12.93 -23.72 2.72
CA ASP A 37 -12.52 -22.51 3.47
C ASP A 37 -13.41 -21.30 3.12
N LYS A 38 -13.71 -21.13 1.84
CA LYS A 38 -14.55 -20.03 1.38
C LYS A 38 -16.04 -20.33 1.61
N ALA A 39 -16.45 -21.60 1.45
CA ALA A 39 -17.83 -22.02 1.75
C ALA A 39 -18.21 -21.78 3.19
N ASN A 40 -17.32 -22.04 4.16
CA ASN A 40 -17.54 -21.76 5.57
C ASN A 40 -17.83 -20.29 5.83
N TRP A 41 -17.13 -19.39 5.16
CA TRP A 41 -17.41 -17.95 5.26
C TRP A 41 -18.84 -17.62 4.78
N PHE A 42 -19.30 -18.22 3.68
CA PHE A 42 -20.68 -18.01 3.20
C PHE A 42 -21.71 -18.52 4.22
N PHE A 43 -21.48 -19.68 4.82
CA PHE A 43 -22.37 -20.22 5.87
C PHE A 43 -22.40 -19.31 7.11
N GLU A 44 -21.28 -18.76 7.51
CA GLU A 44 -21.21 -17.80 8.60
C GLU A 44 -22.09 -16.56 8.32
N GLN A 45 -22.00 -15.99 7.10
CA GLN A 45 -22.79 -14.83 6.74
C GLN A 45 -24.31 -15.15 6.70
N ILE A 46 -24.69 -16.32 6.19
CA ILE A 46 -26.08 -16.80 6.21
C ILE A 46 -26.57 -16.91 7.66
N GLY A 47 -25.79 -17.55 8.53
CA GLY A 47 -26.11 -17.68 9.96
C GLY A 47 -26.33 -16.32 10.63
N ARG A 48 -25.38 -15.40 10.46
CA ARG A 48 -25.46 -14.02 10.99
C ARG A 48 -26.74 -13.29 10.53
N ALA A 49 -27.12 -13.44 9.25
CA ALA A 49 -28.31 -12.80 8.70
C ALA A 49 -29.60 -13.38 9.33
N LEU A 50 -29.67 -14.70 9.47
CA LEU A 50 -30.81 -15.40 10.06
C LEU A 50 -30.97 -15.09 11.56
N GLU A 51 -29.85 -15.06 12.30
CA GLU A 51 -29.87 -14.80 13.76
C GLU A 51 -30.17 -13.34 14.09
N SER A 52 -29.62 -12.40 13.32
CA SER A 52 -29.81 -10.97 13.61
C SER A 52 -31.11 -10.40 13.02
N GLY A 53 -31.66 -11.03 11.98
CA GLY A 53 -32.77 -10.50 11.20
C GLY A 53 -32.48 -9.19 10.47
N LYS A 54 -31.24 -8.69 10.52
CA LYS A 54 -30.80 -7.42 9.92
C LYS A 54 -30.16 -7.66 8.57
N LEU A 55 -30.20 -6.63 7.71
CA LEU A 55 -29.44 -6.61 6.48
C LEU A 55 -27.92 -6.63 6.80
N ILE A 56 -27.21 -7.59 6.24
CA ILE A 56 -25.75 -7.69 6.27
C ILE A 56 -25.23 -7.26 4.91
N ILE A 57 -24.19 -6.45 4.90
CA ILE A 57 -23.48 -6.04 3.68
C ILE A 57 -22.01 -6.38 3.89
N GLU A 58 -21.47 -7.23 3.01
CA GLU A 58 -20.09 -7.68 3.07
C GLU A 58 -19.46 -7.61 1.66
N GLU A 59 -18.22 -7.16 1.59
CA GLU A 59 -17.43 -7.22 0.37
C GLU A 59 -16.53 -8.46 0.40
N TYR A 60 -16.49 -9.20 -0.69
CA TYR A 60 -15.70 -10.42 -0.79
C TYR A 60 -15.17 -10.62 -2.19
N GLU A 61 -14.06 -11.33 -2.29
CA GLU A 61 -13.50 -11.75 -3.57
C GLU A 61 -13.75 -13.24 -3.83
N LEU A 62 -13.88 -13.58 -5.10
CA LEU A 62 -13.86 -14.94 -5.60
C LEU A 62 -12.82 -15.06 -6.71
N SER A 63 -12.00 -16.09 -6.61
CA SER A 63 -11.01 -16.47 -7.61
C SER A 63 -11.26 -17.90 -8.11
N ASN A 64 -10.57 -18.31 -9.16
CA ASN A 64 -10.59 -19.72 -9.62
C ASN A 64 -10.16 -20.71 -8.54
N ARG A 65 -9.36 -20.25 -7.59
CA ARG A 65 -8.90 -21.07 -6.46
C ARG A 65 -10.01 -21.40 -5.49
N ASP A 66 -11.09 -20.61 -5.48
CA ASP A 66 -12.22 -20.74 -4.55
C ASP A 66 -13.34 -21.59 -5.12
N VAL A 67 -13.41 -21.75 -6.45
CA VAL A 67 -14.50 -22.46 -7.16
C VAL A 67 -14.04 -23.84 -7.59
N LYS A 68 -14.88 -24.86 -7.35
CA LYS A 68 -14.60 -26.24 -7.74
C LYS A 68 -14.88 -26.46 -9.24
N GLY A 69 -14.08 -27.31 -9.86
CA GLY A 69 -14.30 -27.73 -11.25
C GLY A 69 -13.93 -26.70 -12.32
N LEU A 70 -13.41 -25.54 -11.96
CA LEU A 70 -12.80 -24.62 -12.92
C LEU A 70 -11.34 -24.97 -13.13
N PRO A 71 -10.84 -24.94 -14.39
CA PRO A 71 -9.41 -25.05 -14.65
C PRO A 71 -8.66 -23.90 -13.96
N ASP A 72 -7.42 -24.17 -13.53
CA ASP A 72 -6.54 -23.16 -12.88
C ASP A 72 -6.20 -21.95 -13.79
N HIS A 73 -6.80 -21.85 -14.97
CA HIS A 73 -6.61 -20.85 -16.01
C HIS A 73 -7.80 -19.87 -16.13
N GLY A 74 -8.41 -19.46 -15.02
CA GLY A 74 -9.44 -18.43 -15.02
C GLY A 74 -8.88 -17.01 -15.06
N PRO A 75 -9.71 -15.98 -14.86
CA PRO A 75 -9.24 -14.60 -14.87
C PRO A 75 -8.06 -14.43 -13.91
N GLU A 76 -6.98 -13.81 -14.39
CA GLU A 76 -5.75 -13.56 -13.63
C GLU A 76 -5.98 -12.78 -12.34
N LYS A 77 -7.11 -12.08 -12.24
CA LYS A 77 -7.52 -11.30 -11.08
C LYS A 77 -8.77 -11.85 -10.43
N PRO A 78 -8.85 -11.83 -9.08
CA PRO A 78 -10.09 -12.15 -8.37
C PRO A 78 -11.20 -11.15 -8.76
N ILE A 79 -12.44 -11.64 -8.77
CA ILE A 79 -13.63 -10.81 -8.96
C ILE A 79 -14.14 -10.38 -7.60
N TRP A 80 -14.34 -9.08 -7.42
CA TRP A 80 -14.88 -8.50 -6.20
C TRP A 80 -16.39 -8.37 -6.25
N PHE A 81 -17.05 -8.77 -5.17
CA PHE A 81 -18.50 -8.72 -5.01
C PHE A 81 -18.88 -7.98 -3.74
N GLU A 82 -19.97 -7.22 -3.81
CA GLU A 82 -20.73 -6.77 -2.65
C GLU A 82 -21.91 -7.72 -2.47
N GLY A 83 -21.94 -8.45 -1.36
CA GLY A 83 -23.04 -9.31 -0.96
C GLY A 83 -23.97 -8.57 -0.01
N ARG A 84 -25.26 -8.50 -0.35
CA ARG A 84 -26.33 -8.02 0.54
C ARG A 84 -27.18 -9.21 0.92
N ILE A 85 -27.21 -9.51 2.23
CA ILE A 85 -27.82 -10.71 2.77
C ILE A 85 -28.92 -10.30 3.73
N GLN A 86 -30.14 -10.75 3.47
CA GLN A 86 -31.33 -10.46 4.29
C GLN A 86 -32.09 -11.73 4.59
N ALA A 87 -32.38 -11.99 5.85
CA ALA A 87 -33.31 -13.06 6.23
C ALA A 87 -34.70 -12.78 5.69
N LEU A 88 -35.36 -13.83 5.19
CA LEU A 88 -36.76 -13.76 4.73
C LEU A 88 -37.68 -14.32 5.80
N SER A 89 -38.92 -13.83 5.86
CA SER A 89 -39.91 -14.19 6.88
C SER A 89 -40.64 -15.51 6.58
N PHE A 90 -40.19 -16.30 5.62
CA PHE A 90 -40.78 -17.60 5.27
C PHE A 90 -39.68 -18.66 5.15
N SER A 91 -40.08 -19.91 5.19
CA SER A 91 -39.19 -21.07 5.00
C SER A 91 -39.52 -21.78 3.68
N VAL A 92 -38.52 -22.50 3.14
CA VAL A 92 -38.67 -23.36 1.98
C VAL A 92 -38.09 -24.73 2.33
N ASP A 93 -38.78 -25.80 2.05
CA ASP A 93 -38.44 -27.17 2.45
C ASP A 93 -38.13 -27.27 3.97
N ASP A 94 -38.92 -26.60 4.81
CA ASP A 94 -38.74 -26.48 6.27
C ASP A 94 -37.44 -25.82 6.74
N GLU A 95 -36.66 -25.20 5.84
CA GLU A 95 -35.47 -24.42 6.17
C GLU A 95 -35.72 -22.90 6.09
N GLU A 96 -35.12 -22.16 7.01
CA GLU A 96 -35.04 -20.71 6.91
C GLU A 96 -34.21 -20.29 5.71
N VAL A 97 -34.59 -19.21 5.06
CA VAL A 97 -33.96 -18.73 3.83
C VAL A 97 -33.50 -17.29 3.92
N VAL A 98 -32.47 -16.99 3.18
CA VAL A 98 -31.96 -15.62 2.99
C VAL A 98 -32.05 -15.22 1.52
N LEU A 99 -32.31 -13.95 1.26
CA LEU A 99 -32.02 -13.31 0.00
C LEU A 99 -30.56 -12.88 0.01
N TRP A 100 -29.79 -13.38 -0.94
CA TRP A 100 -28.41 -12.94 -1.16
C TRP A 100 -28.31 -12.27 -2.52
N VAL A 101 -28.05 -10.96 -2.54
CA VAL A 101 -27.79 -10.20 -3.76
C VAL A 101 -26.30 -9.99 -3.88
N ALA A 102 -25.68 -10.53 -4.93
CA ALA A 102 -24.26 -10.34 -5.22
C ALA A 102 -24.10 -9.34 -6.38
N SER A 103 -23.49 -8.21 -6.12
CA SER A 103 -23.18 -7.20 -7.13
C SER A 103 -21.68 -7.20 -7.41
N ASN A 104 -21.28 -7.28 -8.68
CA ASN A 104 -19.87 -7.15 -9.03
C ASN A 104 -19.41 -5.70 -8.83
N ILE A 105 -18.38 -5.53 -8.01
CA ILE A 105 -17.79 -4.24 -7.68
C ILE A 105 -16.32 -4.14 -8.13
N SER A 106 -15.83 -5.04 -8.99
CA SER A 106 -14.42 -5.08 -9.40
C SER A 106 -13.97 -3.77 -10.04
N GLU A 107 -14.81 -3.15 -10.89
CA GLU A 107 -14.48 -1.86 -11.50
C GLU A 107 -14.39 -0.75 -10.45
N ARG A 108 -15.34 -0.69 -9.51
CA ARG A 108 -15.32 0.26 -8.39
C ARG A 108 -14.06 0.06 -7.54
N HIS A 109 -13.75 -1.18 -7.18
CA HIS A 109 -12.59 -1.56 -6.38
C HIS A 109 -11.27 -1.19 -7.09
N ASP A 110 -11.14 -1.47 -8.40
CA ASP A 110 -9.98 -1.09 -9.20
C ASP A 110 -9.82 0.45 -9.29
N LEU A 111 -10.94 1.18 -9.45
CA LEU A 111 -10.92 2.66 -9.46
C LEU A 111 -10.53 3.23 -8.10
N GLU A 112 -11.02 2.67 -7.01
CA GLU A 112 -10.66 3.09 -5.65
C GLU A 112 -9.17 2.85 -5.37
N ILE A 113 -8.61 1.70 -5.81
CA ILE A 113 -7.17 1.42 -5.72
C ILE A 113 -6.38 2.45 -6.53
N ARG A 114 -6.77 2.71 -7.79
CA ARG A 114 -6.09 3.70 -8.64
C ARG A 114 -6.14 5.11 -8.05
N LEU A 115 -7.30 5.51 -7.51
CA LEU A 115 -7.44 6.80 -6.82
C LEU A 115 -6.54 6.87 -5.58
N ARG A 116 -6.43 5.77 -4.84
CA ARG A 116 -5.54 5.67 -3.68
C ARG A 116 -4.08 5.76 -4.09
N GLU A 117 -3.66 5.04 -5.14
CA GLU A 117 -2.30 5.09 -5.70
C GLU A 117 -1.94 6.49 -6.22
N LEU A 118 -2.85 7.14 -6.95
CA LEU A 118 -2.68 8.53 -7.40
C LEU A 118 -2.57 9.52 -6.23
N GLY A 119 -3.27 9.22 -5.13
CA GLY A 119 -3.21 10.02 -3.91
C GLY A 119 -2.02 9.70 -3.00
N ASP A 120 -1.24 8.64 -3.25
CA ASP A 120 -0.11 8.20 -2.40
C ASP A 120 1.27 8.55 -2.99
N THR A 121 1.32 9.03 -4.23
CA THR A 121 2.57 9.35 -4.92
C THR A 121 2.75 10.86 -5.14
N ASP A 122 4.01 11.29 -5.21
CA ASP A 122 4.42 12.61 -5.66
C ASP A 122 4.47 12.64 -7.19
N GLN A 123 3.77 13.57 -7.82
CA GLN A 123 3.61 13.64 -9.28
C GLN A 123 4.92 13.93 -10.03
N LEU A 124 5.85 14.66 -9.42
CA LEU A 124 7.13 15.00 -10.06
C LEU A 124 8.08 13.81 -10.09
N THR A 125 8.12 13.05 -9.01
CA THR A 125 9.12 11.99 -8.79
C THR A 125 8.59 10.59 -8.94
N GLY A 126 7.27 10.36 -8.79
CA GLY A 126 6.68 9.02 -8.70
C GLY A 126 7.08 8.23 -7.44
N LEU A 127 7.79 8.87 -6.49
CA LEU A 127 7.99 8.33 -5.15
C LEU A 127 6.71 8.49 -4.33
N PHE A 128 6.64 7.86 -3.16
CA PHE A 128 5.54 8.10 -2.25
C PHE A 128 5.50 9.56 -1.78
N ASN A 129 4.31 10.02 -1.41
CA ASN A 129 4.14 11.33 -0.82
C ASN A 129 4.11 11.24 0.72
N ARG A 130 4.01 12.39 1.37
CA ARG A 130 3.98 12.50 2.83
C ARG A 130 2.89 11.64 3.49
N ARG A 131 1.69 11.60 2.91
CA ARG A 131 0.56 10.83 3.47
C ARG A 131 0.87 9.34 3.54
N LYS A 132 1.41 8.78 2.47
CA LYS A 132 1.81 7.37 2.40
C LYS A 132 2.93 7.05 3.39
N LEU A 133 3.94 7.93 3.47
CA LEU A 133 5.03 7.78 4.43
C LEU A 133 4.53 7.73 5.88
N GLU A 134 3.66 8.66 6.27
CA GLU A 134 3.11 8.73 7.64
C GLU A 134 2.33 7.46 8.00
N HIS A 135 1.58 6.91 7.04
CA HIS A 135 0.88 5.63 7.21
C HIS A 135 1.88 4.47 7.43
N ASP A 136 2.87 4.32 6.54
CA ASP A 136 3.84 3.22 6.61
C ASP A 136 4.71 3.31 7.87
N LEU A 137 5.13 4.51 8.26
CA LEU A 137 5.89 4.71 9.48
C LEU A 137 5.10 4.34 10.76
N THR A 138 3.78 4.55 10.75
CA THR A 138 2.92 4.09 11.85
C THR A 138 2.99 2.56 11.97
N LEU A 139 2.84 1.84 10.86
CA LEU A 139 2.90 0.37 10.83
C LEU A 139 4.29 -0.15 11.23
N HIS A 140 5.36 0.50 10.77
CA HIS A 140 6.73 0.10 11.13
C HIS A 140 7.01 0.34 12.61
N TYR A 141 6.50 1.43 13.19
CA TYR A 141 6.62 1.69 14.62
C TYR A 141 5.85 0.64 15.45
N GLU A 142 4.62 0.29 15.06
CA GLU A 142 3.85 -0.78 15.70
C GLU A 142 4.54 -2.15 15.61
N SER A 143 5.16 -2.44 14.46
CA SER A 143 5.96 -3.65 14.26
C SER A 143 7.21 -3.67 15.16
N TYR A 144 7.87 -2.53 15.32
CA TYR A 144 8.99 -2.39 16.25
C TYR A 144 8.55 -2.64 17.69
N VAL A 145 7.47 -2.00 18.15
CA VAL A 145 6.95 -2.17 19.52
C VAL A 145 6.54 -3.60 19.80
N ARG A 146 5.94 -4.30 18.85
CA ARG A 146 5.42 -5.65 19.04
C ARG A 146 6.47 -6.74 18.85
N TYR A 147 7.35 -6.58 17.90
CA TYR A 147 8.24 -7.64 17.43
C TYR A 147 9.72 -7.27 17.46
N SER A 148 10.05 -6.06 17.93
CA SER A 148 11.42 -5.52 17.92
C SER A 148 12.07 -5.54 16.52
N VAL A 149 11.26 -5.41 15.46
CA VAL A 149 11.79 -5.35 14.09
C VAL A 149 12.43 -3.97 13.88
N PRO A 150 13.77 -3.89 13.69
CA PRO A 150 14.45 -2.61 13.55
C PRO A 150 13.98 -1.89 12.29
N THR A 151 13.77 -0.59 12.41
CA THR A 151 13.46 0.26 11.25
C THR A 151 14.31 1.51 11.34
N SER A 152 15.11 1.71 10.30
CA SER A 152 15.94 2.91 10.16
C SER A 152 15.30 3.94 9.25
N ILE A 153 15.60 5.22 9.50
CA ILE A 153 15.10 6.34 8.72
C ILE A 153 16.28 7.15 8.22
N LEU A 154 16.27 7.43 6.92
CA LEU A 154 17.16 8.37 6.26
C LEU A 154 16.32 9.57 5.82
N MET A 155 16.67 10.76 6.29
CA MET A 155 16.09 12.03 5.83
C MET A 155 17.16 12.85 5.14
N PHE A 156 16.86 13.41 3.97
CA PHE A 156 17.84 14.19 3.26
C PHE A 156 17.21 15.29 2.39
N ASP A 157 18.05 16.25 2.02
CA ASP A 157 17.67 17.47 1.31
C ASP A 157 18.75 17.83 0.30
N LEU A 158 18.34 18.39 -0.84
CA LEU A 158 19.25 18.80 -1.89
C LEU A 158 19.83 20.19 -1.62
N ASP A 159 21.11 20.22 -1.34
CA ASP A 159 21.82 21.46 -1.13
C ASP A 159 21.91 22.32 -2.41
N ASN A 160 21.76 23.63 -2.24
CA ASN A 160 21.95 24.61 -3.32
C ASN A 160 20.92 24.52 -4.47
N LEU A 161 19.83 23.74 -4.35
CA LEU A 161 18.81 23.62 -5.39
C LEU A 161 18.19 24.98 -5.73
N LYS A 162 18.00 25.86 -4.75
CA LYS A 162 17.50 27.22 -4.97
C LYS A 162 18.40 28.02 -5.92
N LYS A 163 19.73 27.95 -5.75
CA LYS A 163 20.67 28.65 -6.66
C LYS A 163 20.54 28.16 -8.11
N ILE A 164 20.32 26.86 -8.31
CA ILE A 164 20.10 26.28 -9.63
C ILE A 164 18.81 26.79 -10.22
N ASN A 165 17.71 26.78 -9.43
CA ASN A 165 16.40 27.29 -9.87
C ASN A 165 16.48 28.77 -10.28
N ASP A 166 17.12 29.59 -9.44
CA ASP A 166 17.24 31.03 -9.68
C ASP A 166 18.11 31.35 -10.92
N SER A 167 19.11 30.50 -11.23
CA SER A 167 20.04 30.70 -12.35
C SER A 167 19.60 30.04 -13.66
N LYS A 168 19.08 28.79 -13.58
CA LYS A 168 18.76 27.95 -14.76
C LYS A 168 17.28 27.66 -14.94
N GLY A 169 16.44 28.14 -14.01
CA GLY A 169 14.99 27.92 -14.03
C GLY A 169 14.56 26.64 -13.33
N HIS A 170 13.30 26.61 -12.91
CA HIS A 170 12.71 25.50 -12.13
C HIS A 170 12.77 24.15 -12.85
N HIS A 171 12.75 24.11 -14.18
CA HIS A 171 12.83 22.86 -14.94
C HIS A 171 14.13 22.09 -14.68
N VAL A 172 15.28 22.81 -14.51
CA VAL A 172 16.56 22.18 -14.19
C VAL A 172 16.59 21.66 -12.76
N GLY A 173 15.97 22.37 -11.81
CA GLY A 173 15.79 21.89 -10.46
C GLY A 173 14.90 20.64 -10.40
N ASP A 174 13.82 20.61 -11.18
CA ASP A 174 12.96 19.43 -11.32
C ASP A 174 13.71 18.23 -11.90
N GLU A 175 14.64 18.43 -12.84
CA GLU A 175 15.51 17.37 -13.35
C GLU A 175 16.46 16.84 -12.28
N ALA A 176 17.02 17.70 -11.42
CA ALA A 176 17.86 17.28 -10.29
C ALA A 176 17.05 16.46 -9.28
N ILE A 177 15.84 16.87 -8.96
CA ILE A 177 14.91 16.14 -8.09
C ILE A 177 14.56 14.77 -8.69
N ARG A 178 14.24 14.69 -9.98
CA ARG A 178 13.98 13.42 -10.68
C ARG A 178 15.19 12.50 -10.71
N ALA A 179 16.38 13.05 -10.85
CA ALA A 179 17.63 12.28 -10.85
C ALA A 179 17.81 11.53 -9.52
N VAL A 180 17.60 12.23 -8.39
CA VAL A 180 17.63 11.61 -7.07
C VAL A 180 16.54 10.56 -6.89
N ALA A 181 15.32 10.84 -7.32
CA ALA A 181 14.23 9.87 -7.28
C ALA A 181 14.55 8.59 -8.07
N ASN A 182 15.24 8.70 -9.21
CA ASN A 182 15.68 7.55 -9.99
C ASN A 182 16.75 6.73 -9.25
N ILE A 183 17.68 7.39 -8.57
CA ILE A 183 18.69 6.71 -7.73
C ILE A 183 17.99 5.91 -6.64
N LEU A 184 17.05 6.52 -5.92
CA LEU A 184 16.28 5.82 -4.88
C LEU A 184 15.57 4.60 -5.44
N ARG A 185 14.77 4.75 -6.50
CA ARG A 185 14.04 3.64 -7.13
C ARG A 185 14.90 2.47 -7.57
N SER A 186 16.11 2.75 -8.06
CA SER A 186 17.04 1.70 -8.49
C SER A 186 17.79 1.02 -7.35
N THR A 187 17.79 1.62 -6.15
CA THR A 187 18.60 1.13 -5.02
C THR A 187 17.74 0.47 -3.92
N LEU A 188 16.47 0.84 -3.84
CA LEU A 188 15.54 0.37 -2.82
C LEU A 188 15.00 -1.03 -3.10
N ARG A 189 14.72 -1.76 -2.01
CA ARG A 189 14.00 -3.04 -2.05
C ARG A 189 12.51 -2.77 -2.13
N LYS A 190 11.70 -3.78 -2.46
CA LYS A 190 10.23 -3.69 -2.47
C LYS A 190 9.63 -3.34 -1.10
N THR A 191 10.32 -3.68 -0.03
CA THR A 191 9.90 -3.40 1.34
C THR A 191 10.25 -2.01 1.82
N ASP A 192 11.17 -1.33 1.15
CA ASP A 192 11.64 -0.01 1.53
C ASP A 192 10.67 1.06 1.01
N CYS A 193 10.50 2.12 1.76
CA CYS A 193 9.61 3.23 1.40
C CYS A 193 10.43 4.49 1.17
N ALA A 194 10.41 5.03 -0.04
CA ALA A 194 10.95 6.35 -0.33
C ALA A 194 9.85 7.36 -0.62
N CYS A 195 9.95 8.50 0.01
CA CYS A 195 8.99 9.58 -0.03
C CYS A 195 9.67 10.91 -0.36
N ARG A 196 8.98 11.75 -1.14
CA ARG A 196 9.26 13.18 -1.22
C ARG A 196 8.27 13.93 -0.35
N LEU A 197 8.78 14.66 0.66
CA LEU A 197 7.93 15.46 1.55
C LEU A 197 7.41 16.74 0.88
N GLY A 198 8.20 17.30 -0.02
CA GLY A 198 7.95 18.51 -0.77
C GLY A 198 9.26 19.23 -1.09
N GLY A 199 9.28 20.12 -2.08
CA GLY A 199 10.49 20.83 -2.46
C GLY A 199 11.66 19.88 -2.78
N ASP A 200 12.72 19.99 -2.00
CA ASP A 200 13.98 19.26 -2.06
C ASP A 200 14.15 18.19 -0.96
N GLU A 201 13.11 17.97 -0.14
CA GLU A 201 13.15 17.08 1.02
C GLU A 201 12.66 15.66 0.69
N PHE A 202 13.45 14.66 1.09
CA PHE A 202 13.18 13.24 0.92
C PHE A 202 13.32 12.49 2.23
N VAL A 203 12.51 11.43 2.39
CA VAL A 203 12.62 10.48 3.50
C VAL A 203 12.59 9.07 2.97
N VAL A 204 13.47 8.22 3.50
CA VAL A 204 13.48 6.78 3.22
C VAL A 204 13.30 6.03 4.53
N ALA A 205 12.32 5.15 4.58
CA ALA A 205 12.14 4.19 5.67
C ALA A 205 12.66 2.83 5.22
N LEU A 206 13.50 2.23 6.05
CA LEU A 206 14.20 0.96 5.80
C LEU A 206 13.78 -0.04 6.88
N PRO A 207 12.69 -0.79 6.70
CA PRO A 207 12.27 -1.82 7.64
C PRO A 207 13.28 -2.97 7.66
N ASN A 208 13.36 -3.65 8.79
CA ASN A 208 14.31 -4.75 9.04
C ASN A 208 15.76 -4.37 8.71
N THR A 209 16.14 -3.14 9.11
CA THR A 209 17.45 -2.57 8.82
C THR A 209 17.99 -1.88 10.07
N GLU A 210 19.13 -2.37 10.54
CA GLU A 210 19.86 -1.82 11.68
C GLU A 210 20.57 -0.51 11.33
N HIS A 211 20.93 0.27 12.34
CA HIS A 211 21.53 1.58 12.19
C HIS A 211 22.80 1.58 11.31
N GLU A 212 23.71 0.64 11.51
CA GLU A 212 24.93 0.54 10.71
C GLU A 212 24.65 0.24 9.24
N GLN A 213 23.68 -0.64 8.97
CA GLN A 213 23.26 -0.95 7.61
C GLN A 213 22.64 0.27 6.92
N ALA A 214 21.87 1.07 7.67
CA ALA A 214 21.29 2.31 7.17
C ALA A 214 22.37 3.36 6.84
N ILE A 215 23.43 3.46 7.63
CA ILE A 215 24.59 4.32 7.34
C ILE A 215 25.27 3.88 6.02
N GLN A 216 25.45 2.57 5.81
CA GLN A 216 26.02 2.06 4.55
C GLN A 216 25.09 2.34 3.36
N PHE A 217 23.77 2.20 3.55
CA PHE A 217 22.80 2.59 2.54
C PHE A 217 22.87 4.08 2.23
N ALA A 218 22.90 4.94 3.24
CA ALA A 218 23.02 6.39 3.08
C ALA A 218 24.30 6.79 2.32
N LYS A 219 25.43 6.14 2.61
CA LYS A 219 26.70 6.36 1.85
C LYS A 219 26.52 6.05 0.37
N ARG A 220 25.89 4.92 0.02
CA ARG A 220 25.65 4.56 -1.39
C ARG A 220 24.75 5.59 -2.09
N ILE A 221 23.70 6.06 -1.42
CA ILE A 221 22.81 7.09 -1.97
C ILE A 221 23.57 8.41 -2.12
N HIS A 222 24.34 8.81 -1.11
CA HIS A 222 25.13 10.04 -1.15
C HIS A 222 26.14 10.04 -2.31
N ASP A 223 26.93 8.96 -2.46
CA ASP A 223 27.95 8.85 -3.52
C ASP A 223 27.31 8.83 -4.92
N SER A 224 26.20 8.09 -5.07
CA SER A 224 25.44 8.06 -6.32
C SER A 224 24.83 9.42 -6.66
N SER A 225 24.28 10.10 -5.65
CA SER A 225 23.73 11.44 -5.80
C SER A 225 24.81 12.46 -6.15
N LYS A 226 25.95 12.43 -5.50
CA LYS A 226 27.08 13.30 -5.78
C LYS A 226 27.56 13.16 -7.23
N LYS A 227 27.68 11.92 -7.73
CA LYS A 227 28.06 11.63 -9.11
C LYS A 227 27.01 12.18 -10.11
N GLU A 228 25.74 11.89 -9.88
CA GLU A 228 24.66 12.25 -10.81
C GLU A 228 24.35 13.76 -10.77
N LEU A 229 24.38 14.36 -9.58
CA LEU A 229 24.08 15.77 -9.38
C LEU A 229 25.20 16.72 -9.78
N SER A 230 26.42 16.23 -9.97
CA SER A 230 27.56 17.06 -10.43
C SER A 230 27.31 17.80 -11.75
N ARG A 231 26.44 17.30 -12.61
CA ARG A 231 26.03 17.96 -13.86
C ARG A 231 25.15 19.20 -13.62
N PHE A 232 24.55 19.31 -12.45
CA PHE A 232 23.73 20.45 -12.04
C PHE A 232 24.59 21.41 -11.20
N SER A 233 25.41 22.19 -11.84
CA SER A 233 26.28 23.17 -11.19
C SER A 233 26.09 24.57 -11.76
N VAL A 234 26.29 25.60 -10.91
CA VAL A 234 26.28 27.02 -11.25
C VAL A 234 27.39 27.71 -10.48
N ASP A 235 28.19 28.49 -11.13
CA ASP A 235 29.28 29.29 -10.54
C ASP A 235 30.18 28.49 -9.57
N GLY A 236 30.54 27.26 -9.98
CA GLY A 236 31.37 26.36 -9.17
C GLY A 236 30.65 25.72 -7.97
N SER A 237 29.36 26.00 -7.78
CA SER A 237 28.53 25.36 -6.75
C SER A 237 27.68 24.24 -7.39
N ALA A 238 27.96 22.99 -7.06
CA ALA A 238 27.14 21.84 -7.45
C ALA A 238 25.95 21.65 -6.51
N VAL A 239 24.90 21.00 -7.02
CA VAL A 239 23.87 20.41 -6.16
C VAL A 239 24.48 19.21 -5.46
N THR A 240 24.34 19.15 -4.15
CA THR A 240 24.76 18.02 -3.30
C THR A 240 23.59 17.56 -2.43
N ALA A 241 23.81 16.58 -1.58
CA ALA A 241 22.79 16.11 -0.64
C ALA A 241 23.36 16.07 0.78
N SER A 242 22.65 16.70 1.72
CA SER A 242 22.89 16.56 3.16
C SER A 242 21.93 15.52 3.71
N MET A 243 22.38 14.64 4.60
CA MET A 243 21.62 13.48 5.07
C MET A 243 21.68 13.31 6.58
N GLY A 244 20.53 12.98 7.17
CA GLY A 244 20.40 12.56 8.58
C GLY A 244 19.92 11.10 8.63
N VAL A 245 20.60 10.26 9.41
CA VAL A 245 20.27 8.84 9.60
C VAL A 245 19.96 8.57 11.06
N THR A 246 18.92 7.79 11.31
CA THR A 246 18.57 7.29 12.66
C THR A 246 17.83 5.95 12.56
N VAL A 247 17.55 5.36 13.73
CA VAL A 247 16.77 4.13 13.86
C VAL A 247 15.69 4.33 14.92
N ILE A 248 14.58 3.58 14.85
CA ILE A 248 13.58 3.58 15.93
C ILE A 248 14.23 2.99 17.20
N VAL A 249 14.10 3.68 18.33
CA VAL A 249 14.67 3.27 19.62
C VAL A 249 13.55 3.09 20.66
N PRO A 250 13.82 2.35 21.78
CA PRO A 250 12.81 2.08 22.80
C PRO A 250 12.22 3.35 23.47
N GLU A 251 12.96 4.44 23.47
CA GLU A 251 12.56 5.72 24.04
C GLU A 251 11.57 6.50 23.17
N ASP A 252 11.42 6.13 21.91
CA ASP A 252 10.45 6.75 20.99
C ASP A 252 9.03 6.43 21.43
N ARG A 253 8.18 7.42 21.54
CA ARG A 253 6.74 7.28 21.85
C ARG A 253 5.90 7.07 20.59
N SER A 254 6.46 7.42 19.46
CA SER A 254 5.87 7.28 18.13
C SER A 254 6.95 7.45 17.06
N TYR A 255 6.64 7.07 15.82
CA TYR A 255 7.52 7.35 14.67
C TYR A 255 7.90 8.84 14.54
N LYS A 256 7.09 9.77 15.08
CA LYS A 256 7.35 11.21 15.02
C LYS A 256 8.61 11.60 15.79
N ASP A 257 8.94 10.88 16.87
CA ASP A 257 10.16 11.14 17.63
C ASP A 257 11.38 10.70 16.83
N THR A 258 11.28 9.58 16.12
CA THR A 258 12.32 9.11 15.18
C THR A 258 12.53 10.11 14.04
N ILE A 259 11.45 10.63 13.43
CA ILE A 259 11.53 11.65 12.38
C ILE A 259 12.21 12.91 12.88
N LYS A 260 11.86 13.41 14.07
CA LYS A 260 12.51 14.59 14.68
C LYS A 260 14.01 14.38 14.89
N ARG A 261 14.42 13.17 15.24
CA ARG A 261 15.84 12.84 15.43
C ARG A 261 16.56 12.79 14.09
N ALA A 262 15.94 12.23 13.02
CA ALA A 262 16.48 12.29 11.68
C ALA A 262 16.62 13.72 11.14
N ASP A 263 15.61 14.56 11.39
CA ASP A 263 15.60 15.98 11.00
C ASP A 263 16.72 16.76 11.70
N ARG A 264 16.93 16.51 13.00
CA ARG A 264 18.03 17.11 13.74
C ARG A 264 19.39 16.71 13.15
N ALA A 265 19.59 15.45 12.82
CA ALA A 265 20.82 14.98 12.16
C ALA A 265 21.01 15.63 10.78
N LEU A 266 19.94 15.78 9.99
CA LEU A 266 19.97 16.51 8.73
C LEU A 266 20.36 17.98 8.93
N TYR A 267 19.78 18.64 9.92
CA TYR A 267 20.12 20.03 10.28
C TYR A 267 21.60 20.17 10.66
N GLU A 268 22.15 19.21 11.42
CA GLU A 268 23.58 19.16 11.77
C GLU A 268 24.46 18.97 10.52
N ALA A 269 24.02 18.11 9.56
CA ALA A 269 24.70 17.95 8.29
C ALA A 269 24.76 19.25 7.47
N LYS A 270 23.65 19.97 7.39
CA LYS A 270 23.57 21.26 6.68
C LYS A 270 24.47 22.32 7.33
N ASN A 271 24.44 22.45 8.65
CA ASN A 271 25.27 23.42 9.38
C ASN A 271 26.75 23.05 9.42
N GLY A 272 27.07 21.78 9.37
CA GLY A 272 28.44 21.28 9.33
C GLY A 272 29.17 21.52 8.02
N GLY A 273 28.52 22.14 7.03
CA GLY A 273 29.12 22.47 5.73
C GLY A 273 28.53 21.72 4.54
N LYS A 274 27.36 21.07 4.73
CA LYS A 274 26.63 20.35 3.68
C LYS A 274 27.37 19.13 3.09
N ASP A 275 26.84 18.50 2.04
CA ASP A 275 27.45 17.38 1.32
C ASP A 275 27.98 16.29 2.26
N ARG A 276 27.16 15.87 3.24
CA ARG A 276 27.56 14.90 4.26
C ARG A 276 26.39 14.15 4.88
N ILE A 277 26.76 13.10 5.60
CA ILE A 277 25.86 12.25 6.37
C ILE A 277 26.16 12.47 7.85
N VAL A 278 25.12 12.69 8.65
CA VAL A 278 25.17 12.69 10.11
C VAL A 278 24.23 11.61 10.63
N SER A 279 24.65 10.88 11.65
CA SER A 279 23.83 9.85 12.29
C SER A 279 23.53 10.24 13.73
N ALA A 280 22.30 9.93 14.21
CA ALA A 280 21.80 10.22 15.55
C ALA A 280 21.17 8.95 16.18
#